data_901bc81132511b0080b65cc4c93018fc
#
_entry.id   901bc81132511b0080b65cc4c93018fc
#
_cell.length_a   1.000
_cell.length_b   1.000
_cell.length_c   1.000
_cell.angle_alpha   90.00
_cell.angle_beta   90.00
_cell.angle_gamma   90.00
#
_symmetry.space_group_name_H-M   'P 1'
#
loop_
_entity.id
_entity.type
_entity.pdbx_description
1 polymer ?
#
loop_
_entity_poly.entity_id
_entity_poly.type
_entity_poly.pdbx_seq_one_letter_code
_entity_poly.pdbx_strand_id
1 'polypeptide(L)'
;MPRSIWKGAISFGLVTIPIKLYSATEEKDVSFRQVHPEDGGRIKYKRVCDKCGKEIPYAEIAKGYEMPDGRMVILDNEDFASLPLPTTKAVEVVQFVGEDEIDPTYFGRTYFLQAEGPGTKPYVLLRDALIKSGRSALVKVALRSRESLALIRPKDGMLLMHTMLWPDELRDGSFAAPSPDVTVSDAEVTMAQTFIDALAGDFQPSEYVDSYREAVEALVESKLEGTELPSEEEPEEEAEVVDLVAALRASVEAAKKRREEAESKGAETGDAAASGSPKTKTKKAG
;
A
#
# COMPACT_ATOMS: atom_id res chain seq x y z
N MET A 1 -8.68 9.60 16.46
CA MET A 1 -7.55 8.66 16.55
C MET A 1 -7.95 7.33 15.92
N PRO A 2 -7.12 6.68 15.12
CA PRO A 2 -7.44 5.39 14.53
C PRO A 2 -7.69 4.33 15.62
N ARG A 3 -8.55 3.37 15.33
CA ARG A 3 -8.84 2.26 16.25
C ARG A 3 -7.75 1.21 16.15
N SER A 4 -7.23 0.75 17.31
CA SER A 4 -6.29 -0.38 17.29
C SER A 4 -6.99 -1.66 16.80
N ILE A 5 -6.33 -2.37 15.90
CA ILE A 5 -6.86 -3.60 15.30
C ILE A 5 -6.45 -4.86 16.06
N TRP A 6 -5.37 -4.77 16.85
CA TRP A 6 -4.83 -5.90 17.59
C TRP A 6 -4.03 -5.40 18.80
N LYS A 7 -3.99 -6.22 19.85
CA LYS A 7 -3.19 -6.00 21.05
C LYS A 7 -2.45 -7.28 21.42
N GLY A 8 -1.19 -7.12 21.78
CA GLY A 8 -0.33 -8.22 22.21
C GLY A 8 1.02 -7.71 22.68
N ALA A 9 2.05 -8.52 22.54
CA ALA A 9 3.39 -8.16 22.97
C ALA A 9 4.45 -8.67 22.00
N ILE A 10 5.51 -7.89 21.77
CA ILE A 10 6.72 -8.38 21.11
C ILE A 10 7.52 -9.17 22.15
N SER A 11 7.88 -10.39 21.80
CA SER A 11 8.80 -11.22 22.57
C SER A 11 10.21 -11.09 21.98
N PHE A 12 11.09 -10.47 22.74
CA PHE A 12 12.49 -10.22 22.38
C PHE A 12 13.39 -10.82 23.45
N GLY A 13 13.81 -12.05 23.27
CA GLY A 13 14.51 -12.83 24.29
C GLY A 13 13.66 -12.96 25.56
N LEU A 14 14.18 -12.48 26.68
CA LEU A 14 13.45 -12.46 27.97
C LEU A 14 12.62 -11.17 28.16
N VAL A 15 12.64 -10.25 27.21
CA VAL A 15 11.95 -8.97 27.28
C VAL A 15 10.61 -9.07 26.57
N THR A 16 9.55 -8.68 27.26
CA THR A 16 8.19 -8.58 26.69
C THR A 16 7.80 -7.11 26.54
N ILE A 17 7.39 -6.71 25.36
CA ILE A 17 7.05 -5.34 25.01
C ILE A 17 5.55 -5.28 24.66
N PRO A 18 4.66 -4.88 25.58
CA PRO A 18 3.24 -4.70 25.28
C PRO A 18 3.03 -3.64 24.18
N ILE A 19 2.26 -3.99 23.15
CA ILE A 19 2.00 -3.14 21.98
C ILE A 19 0.55 -3.20 21.53
N LYS A 20 0.16 -2.15 20.82
CA LYS A 20 -1.04 -2.08 19.97
C LYS A 20 -0.63 -1.92 18.50
N LEU A 21 -1.37 -2.59 17.63
CA LEU A 21 -1.25 -2.43 16.18
C LEU A 21 -2.34 -1.53 15.63
N TYR A 22 -1.94 -0.65 14.71
CA TYR A 22 -2.83 0.20 13.92
C TYR A 22 -2.50 0.02 12.45
N SER A 23 -3.51 0.00 11.57
CA SER A 23 -3.24 0.03 10.12
C SER A 23 -2.48 1.31 9.78
N ALA A 24 -1.40 1.17 9.02
CA ALA A 24 -0.63 2.31 8.52
C ALA A 24 -1.20 2.85 7.19
N THR A 25 -2.08 2.08 6.56
CA THR A 25 -2.72 2.41 5.28
C THR A 25 -4.23 2.40 5.42
N GLU A 26 -4.89 3.23 4.62
CA GLU A 26 -6.32 3.33 4.48
C GLU A 26 -6.66 3.28 2.99
N GLU A 27 -7.65 2.47 2.64
CA GLU A 27 -8.18 2.45 1.28
C GLU A 27 -9.07 3.68 1.09
N LYS A 28 -8.79 4.47 0.05
CA LYS A 28 -9.52 5.70 -0.29
C LYS A 28 -10.40 5.53 -1.52
N ASP A 29 -10.53 4.31 -2.02
CA ASP A 29 -11.35 4.01 -3.19
C ASP A 29 -12.81 4.41 -2.98
N VAL A 30 -13.45 4.89 -4.05
CA VAL A 30 -14.86 5.22 -4.02
C VAL A 30 -15.68 3.94 -3.86
N SER A 31 -16.38 3.81 -2.74
CA SER A 31 -17.20 2.62 -2.46
C SER A 31 -18.61 2.76 -2.98
N PHE A 32 -18.97 1.97 -3.99
CA PHE A 32 -20.31 1.89 -4.53
C PHE A 32 -21.19 0.90 -3.76
N ARG A 33 -22.50 1.19 -3.69
CA ARG A 33 -23.53 0.27 -3.20
C ARG A 33 -24.26 -0.32 -4.38
N GLN A 34 -24.51 -1.62 -4.34
CA GLN A 34 -25.39 -2.24 -5.34
C GLN A 34 -26.82 -1.85 -5.04
N VAL A 35 -27.50 -1.29 -6.03
CA VAL A 35 -28.86 -0.80 -5.93
C VAL A 35 -29.71 -1.30 -7.10
N HIS A 36 -31.01 -1.39 -6.88
CA HIS A 36 -31.97 -1.62 -7.94
C HIS A 36 -32.16 -0.33 -8.76
N PRO A 37 -31.95 -0.36 -10.09
CA PRO A 37 -31.89 0.87 -10.88
C PRO A 37 -33.21 1.63 -10.96
N GLU A 38 -34.37 0.94 -10.80
CA GLU A 38 -35.69 1.55 -10.93
C GLU A 38 -36.12 2.35 -9.69
N ASP A 39 -35.72 1.91 -8.48
CA ASP A 39 -36.17 2.49 -7.22
C ASP A 39 -35.05 2.90 -6.25
N GLY A 40 -33.79 2.66 -6.61
CA GLY A 40 -32.64 2.96 -5.77
C GLY A 40 -32.49 2.07 -4.52
N GLY A 41 -33.31 1.03 -4.41
CA GLY A 41 -33.31 0.11 -3.29
C GLY A 41 -31.98 -0.68 -3.18
N ARG A 42 -31.44 -0.80 -1.97
CA ARG A 42 -30.19 -1.56 -1.76
C ARG A 42 -30.43 -3.05 -1.95
N ILE A 43 -29.56 -3.70 -2.72
CA ILE A 43 -29.57 -5.15 -2.91
C ILE A 43 -29.15 -5.85 -1.61
N LYS A 44 -29.88 -6.90 -1.24
CA LYS A 44 -29.57 -7.81 -0.14
C LYS A 44 -29.33 -9.20 -0.67
N TYR A 45 -28.34 -9.89 -0.12
CA TYR A 45 -28.01 -11.26 -0.49
C TYR A 45 -28.55 -12.25 0.53
N LYS A 46 -29.12 -13.35 0.02
CA LYS A 46 -29.51 -14.52 0.81
C LYS A 46 -28.50 -15.64 0.55
N ARG A 47 -28.09 -16.33 1.61
CA ARG A 47 -27.22 -17.50 1.49
C ARG A 47 -28.09 -18.73 1.32
N VAL A 48 -27.93 -19.40 0.20
CA VAL A 48 -28.73 -20.59 -0.15
C VAL A 48 -27.79 -21.77 -0.34
N CYS A 49 -28.16 -22.93 0.23
CA CYS A 49 -27.43 -24.17 0.00
C CYS A 49 -27.69 -24.66 -1.43
N ASP A 50 -26.62 -24.89 -2.19
CA ASP A 50 -26.68 -25.34 -3.58
C ASP A 50 -27.38 -26.72 -3.72
N LYS A 51 -27.14 -27.63 -2.78
CA LYS A 51 -27.72 -28.99 -2.84
C LYS A 51 -29.21 -29.07 -2.49
N CYS A 52 -29.68 -28.27 -1.53
CA CYS A 52 -31.05 -28.40 -1.02
C CYS A 52 -31.90 -27.16 -1.23
N GLY A 53 -31.35 -26.06 -1.77
CA GLY A 53 -32.07 -24.82 -2.02
C GLY A 53 -32.53 -24.05 -0.77
N LYS A 54 -32.20 -24.49 0.45
CA LYS A 54 -32.60 -23.84 1.69
C LYS A 54 -31.75 -22.60 1.97
N GLU A 55 -32.41 -21.54 2.46
CA GLU A 55 -31.72 -20.38 3.00
C GLU A 55 -31.08 -20.75 4.36
N ILE A 56 -29.77 -20.51 4.48
CA ILE A 56 -28.97 -20.87 5.66
C ILE A 56 -28.54 -19.61 6.40
N PRO A 57 -28.93 -19.43 7.68
CA PRO A 57 -28.45 -18.37 8.52
C PRO A 57 -26.93 -18.42 8.69
N TYR A 58 -26.28 -17.24 8.80
CA TYR A 58 -24.81 -17.16 8.89
C TYR A 58 -24.22 -17.99 10.05
N ALA A 59 -24.95 -18.07 11.17
CA ALA A 59 -24.52 -18.82 12.36
C ALA A 59 -24.48 -20.35 12.15
N GLU A 60 -25.22 -20.86 11.14
CA GLU A 60 -25.31 -22.28 10.82
C GLU A 60 -24.34 -22.70 9.70
N ILE A 61 -23.55 -21.74 9.15
CA ILE A 61 -22.61 -22.01 8.09
C ILE A 61 -21.30 -22.54 8.69
N ALA A 62 -20.97 -23.79 8.41
CA ALA A 62 -19.67 -24.38 8.71
C ALA A 62 -18.65 -24.11 7.58
N LYS A 63 -17.38 -24.37 7.84
CA LYS A 63 -16.31 -24.30 6.83
C LYS A 63 -16.09 -25.70 6.26
N GLY A 64 -16.06 -25.82 4.95
CA GLY A 64 -15.74 -27.06 4.24
C GLY A 64 -14.33 -26.96 3.64
N TYR A 65 -13.54 -28.01 3.80
CA TYR A 65 -12.28 -28.22 3.08
C TYR A 65 -12.47 -29.29 2.03
N GLU A 66 -12.27 -28.94 0.77
CA GLU A 66 -12.36 -29.89 -0.34
C GLU A 66 -11.03 -30.61 -0.52
N MET A 67 -11.07 -31.92 -0.37
CA MET A 67 -9.92 -32.79 -0.60
C MET A 67 -9.64 -32.93 -2.10
N PRO A 68 -8.39 -33.27 -2.51
CA PRO A 68 -8.06 -33.47 -3.93
C PRO A 68 -8.91 -34.56 -4.63
N ASP A 69 -9.53 -35.47 -3.88
CA ASP A 69 -10.44 -36.51 -4.39
C ASP A 69 -11.92 -36.04 -4.46
N GLY A 70 -12.19 -34.74 -4.19
CA GLY A 70 -13.53 -34.14 -4.23
C GLY A 70 -14.37 -34.34 -2.97
N ARG A 71 -13.87 -35.04 -1.94
CA ARG A 71 -14.58 -35.17 -0.67
C ARG A 71 -14.51 -33.87 0.13
N MET A 72 -15.66 -33.47 0.71
CA MET A 72 -15.75 -32.30 1.58
C MET A 72 -15.63 -32.70 3.05
N VAL A 73 -14.62 -32.16 3.73
CA VAL A 73 -14.46 -32.28 5.19
C VAL A 73 -15.02 -31.02 5.84
N ILE A 74 -16.01 -31.20 6.70
CA ILE A 74 -16.64 -30.07 7.41
C ILE A 74 -15.85 -29.80 8.69
N LEU A 75 -15.47 -28.56 8.91
CA LEU A 75 -14.73 -28.09 10.08
C LEU A 75 -15.59 -27.08 10.84
N ASP A 76 -15.68 -27.23 12.15
CA ASP A 76 -16.38 -26.30 13.03
C ASP A 76 -15.41 -25.39 13.80
N ASN A 77 -15.96 -24.54 14.66
CA ASN A 77 -15.15 -23.61 15.44
C ASN A 77 -14.31 -24.30 16.52
N GLU A 78 -14.72 -25.48 16.99
CA GLU A 78 -14.00 -26.26 18.01
C GLU A 78 -12.75 -26.90 17.40
N ASP A 79 -12.85 -27.38 16.16
CA ASP A 79 -11.72 -27.88 15.40
C ASP A 79 -10.62 -26.81 15.26
N PHE A 80 -11.01 -25.57 14.89
CA PHE A 80 -10.06 -24.47 14.80
C PHE A 80 -9.50 -24.04 16.17
N ALA A 81 -10.27 -24.11 17.23
CA ALA A 81 -9.81 -23.78 18.56
C ALA A 81 -8.79 -24.79 19.10
N SER A 82 -8.82 -26.03 18.60
CA SER A 82 -7.88 -27.09 18.99
C SER A 82 -6.51 -26.98 18.32
N LEU A 83 -6.39 -26.15 17.24
CA LEU A 83 -5.12 -25.97 16.55
C LEU A 83 -4.09 -25.30 17.46
N PRO A 84 -2.87 -25.83 17.55
CA PRO A 84 -1.81 -25.22 18.34
C PRO A 84 -1.29 -23.96 17.62
N LEU A 85 -1.87 -22.79 17.93
CA LEU A 85 -1.37 -21.51 17.47
C LEU A 85 -0.52 -20.88 18.57
N PRO A 86 0.82 -21.00 18.54
CA PRO A 86 1.70 -20.54 19.61
C PRO A 86 1.72 -19.01 19.76
N THR A 87 1.25 -18.27 18.76
CA THR A 87 1.38 -16.82 18.67
C THR A 87 0.10 -16.04 19.00
N THR A 88 -0.79 -16.58 19.80
CA THR A 88 -2.15 -16.03 20.00
C THR A 88 -2.23 -14.57 20.48
N LYS A 89 -1.19 -13.98 21.02
CA LYS A 89 -1.06 -12.55 21.37
C LYS A 89 0.41 -12.12 21.44
N ALA A 90 1.29 -12.86 20.80
CA ALA A 90 2.72 -12.59 20.78
C ALA A 90 3.20 -12.33 19.35
N VAL A 91 4.11 -11.39 19.22
CA VAL A 91 4.97 -11.20 18.05
C VAL A 91 6.31 -11.79 18.41
N GLU A 92 6.61 -12.96 17.88
CA GLU A 92 7.84 -13.69 18.20
C GLU A 92 8.96 -13.28 17.25
N VAL A 93 10.05 -12.75 17.79
CA VAL A 93 11.26 -12.43 17.03
C VAL A 93 12.00 -13.72 16.70
N VAL A 94 12.13 -14.01 15.40
CA VAL A 94 12.80 -15.20 14.88
C VAL A 94 14.27 -14.92 14.62
N GLN A 95 14.58 -13.82 13.92
CA GLN A 95 15.96 -13.41 13.62
C GLN A 95 16.03 -11.91 13.26
N PHE A 96 17.26 -11.40 13.10
CA PHE A 96 17.52 -10.06 12.61
C PHE A 96 18.25 -10.14 11.27
N VAL A 97 17.74 -9.39 10.28
CA VAL A 97 18.18 -9.41 8.88
C VAL A 97 18.52 -8.00 8.40
N GLY A 98 19.35 -7.87 7.35
CA GLY A 98 19.53 -6.61 6.62
C GLY A 98 18.25 -6.27 5.84
N GLU A 99 17.95 -5.00 5.66
CA GLU A 99 16.78 -4.58 4.86
C GLU A 99 16.93 -4.96 3.38
N ASP A 100 18.15 -4.93 2.86
CA ASP A 100 18.54 -5.28 1.50
C ASP A 100 18.45 -6.79 1.20
N GLU A 101 18.38 -7.64 2.23
CA GLU A 101 18.21 -9.09 2.08
C GLU A 101 16.75 -9.46 1.74
N ILE A 102 15.79 -8.55 1.91
CA ILE A 102 14.35 -8.83 1.73
C ILE A 102 13.86 -8.25 0.41
N ASP A 103 13.50 -9.13 -0.51
CA ASP A 103 12.87 -8.71 -1.76
C ASP A 103 11.52 -8.01 -1.48
N PRO A 104 11.24 -6.84 -2.09
CA PRO A 104 9.97 -6.12 -1.92
C PRO A 104 8.71 -6.92 -2.25
N THR A 105 8.80 -7.94 -3.08
CA THR A 105 7.68 -8.83 -3.43
C THR A 105 7.11 -9.60 -2.23
N TYR A 106 7.89 -9.73 -1.14
CA TYR A 106 7.40 -10.35 0.09
C TYR A 106 6.47 -9.45 0.90
N PHE A 107 6.51 -8.12 0.71
CA PHE A 107 5.78 -7.22 1.60
C PHE A 107 4.28 -7.18 1.33
N GLY A 108 3.51 -7.33 2.40
CA GLY A 108 2.07 -7.18 2.44
C GLY A 108 1.64 -5.88 3.13
N ARG A 109 0.72 -6.01 4.08
CA ARG A 109 0.16 -4.85 4.81
C ARG A 109 1.10 -4.28 5.84
N THR A 110 1.06 -2.95 5.99
CA THR A 110 1.86 -2.20 6.96
C THR A 110 1.05 -1.78 8.18
N TYR A 111 1.68 -1.84 9.35
CA TYR A 111 1.09 -1.49 10.63
C TYR A 111 2.03 -0.61 11.45
N PHE A 112 1.46 0.36 12.18
CA PHE A 112 2.16 1.09 13.23
C PHE A 112 2.13 0.28 14.52
N LEU A 113 3.26 0.22 15.20
CA LEU A 113 3.40 -0.38 16.53
C LEU A 113 3.44 0.72 17.58
N GLN A 114 2.50 0.72 18.50
CA GLN A 114 2.48 1.64 19.64
C GLN A 114 2.76 0.87 20.93
N ALA A 115 3.75 1.33 21.71
CA ALA A 115 3.98 0.78 23.04
C ALA A 115 2.81 1.06 23.98
N GLU A 116 2.49 0.12 24.87
CA GLU A 116 1.45 0.25 25.89
C GLU A 116 2.05 0.20 27.29
N GLY A 117 1.76 1.21 28.11
CA GLY A 117 2.12 1.28 29.51
C GLY A 117 3.61 1.03 29.80
N PRO A 118 3.96 -0.02 30.57
CA PRO A 118 5.36 -0.30 30.94
C PRO A 118 6.25 -0.70 29.76
N GLY A 119 5.67 -0.98 28.59
CA GLY A 119 6.38 -1.35 27.38
C GLY A 119 7.16 -0.22 26.72
N THR A 120 7.00 1.04 27.14
CA THR A 120 7.62 2.19 26.45
C THR A 120 9.14 2.13 26.47
N LYS A 121 9.76 1.84 27.62
CA LYS A 121 11.23 1.78 27.74
C LYS A 121 11.84 0.65 26.90
N PRO A 122 11.38 -0.61 27.01
CA PRO A 122 11.91 -1.68 26.18
C PRO A 122 11.57 -1.52 24.69
N TYR A 123 10.47 -0.84 24.33
CA TYR A 123 10.17 -0.48 22.96
C TYR A 123 11.22 0.47 22.36
N VAL A 124 11.56 1.54 23.09
CA VAL A 124 12.62 2.48 22.68
C VAL A 124 13.96 1.76 22.57
N LEU A 125 14.29 0.87 23.54
CA LEU A 125 15.51 0.07 23.48
C LEU A 125 15.59 -0.77 22.20
N LEU A 126 14.52 -1.50 21.86
CA LEU A 126 14.48 -2.31 20.63
C LEU A 126 14.62 -1.42 19.38
N ARG A 127 13.86 -0.32 19.29
CA ARG A 127 13.92 0.63 18.18
C ARG A 127 15.34 1.15 17.97
N ASP A 128 15.99 1.64 19.03
CA ASP A 128 17.31 2.25 18.96
C ASP A 128 18.40 1.20 18.66
N ALA A 129 18.23 -0.03 19.13
CA ALA A 129 19.11 -1.14 18.80
C ALA A 129 19.03 -1.51 17.31
N LEU A 130 17.81 -1.56 16.74
CA LEU A 130 17.60 -1.80 15.31
C LEU A 130 18.20 -0.68 14.47
N ILE A 131 18.01 0.59 14.83
CA ILE A 131 18.62 1.74 14.15
C ILE A 131 20.15 1.61 14.16
N LYS A 132 20.73 1.36 15.34
CA LYS A 132 22.19 1.29 15.50
C LYS A 132 22.82 0.12 14.75
N SER A 133 22.12 -1.00 14.65
CA SER A 133 22.61 -2.19 13.96
C SER A 133 22.37 -2.16 12.44
N GLY A 134 21.52 -1.26 11.92
CA GLY A 134 21.06 -1.27 10.53
C GLY A 134 20.28 -2.53 10.15
N ARG A 135 19.62 -3.17 11.13
CA ARG A 135 18.90 -4.41 10.94
C ARG A 135 17.40 -4.26 11.23
N SER A 136 16.64 -5.16 10.64
CA SER A 136 15.20 -5.34 10.89
C SER A 136 14.94 -6.67 11.57
N ALA A 137 13.88 -6.77 12.37
CA ALA A 137 13.51 -8.01 13.04
C ALA A 137 12.50 -8.80 12.21
N LEU A 138 12.87 -9.99 11.78
CA LEU A 138 11.96 -10.97 11.20
C LEU A 138 11.18 -11.63 12.33
N VAL A 139 9.85 -11.62 12.22
CA VAL A 139 8.96 -12.07 13.29
C VAL A 139 7.83 -12.95 12.75
N LYS A 140 7.25 -13.76 13.64
CA LYS A 140 5.97 -14.44 13.42
C LYS A 140 4.90 -13.82 14.29
N VAL A 141 3.71 -13.66 13.75
CA VAL A 141 2.56 -13.06 14.44
C VAL A 141 1.25 -13.70 14.00
N ALA A 142 0.36 -14.01 14.95
CA ALA A 142 -1.00 -14.41 14.63
C ALA A 142 -1.93 -13.19 14.56
N LEU A 143 -2.38 -12.87 13.36
CA LEU A 143 -3.38 -11.83 13.11
C LEU A 143 -4.68 -12.49 12.63
N ARG A 144 -5.79 -12.26 13.34
CA ARG A 144 -7.12 -12.79 12.96
C ARG A 144 -7.13 -14.31 12.72
N SER A 145 -6.52 -15.08 13.60
CA SER A 145 -6.44 -16.57 13.53
C SER A 145 -5.60 -17.11 12.36
N ARG A 146 -4.73 -16.31 11.78
CA ARG A 146 -3.72 -16.75 10.81
C ARG A 146 -2.34 -16.36 11.31
N GLU A 147 -1.41 -17.30 11.32
CA GLU A 147 0.00 -16.98 11.50
C GLU A 147 0.54 -16.34 10.22
N SER A 148 1.30 -15.28 10.37
CA SER A 148 1.94 -14.55 9.29
C SER A 148 3.39 -14.31 9.62
N LEU A 149 4.24 -14.35 8.63
CA LEU A 149 5.58 -13.80 8.69
C LEU A 149 5.47 -12.28 8.64
N ALA A 150 6.35 -11.57 9.35
CA ALA A 150 6.38 -10.12 9.31
C ALA A 150 7.79 -9.57 9.57
N LEU A 151 8.02 -8.34 9.16
CA LEU A 151 9.25 -7.61 9.38
C LEU A 151 8.98 -6.38 10.24
N ILE A 152 9.69 -6.23 11.36
CA ILE A 152 9.65 -5.02 12.17
C ILE A 152 10.88 -4.19 11.86
N ARG A 153 10.67 -2.92 11.51
CA ARG A 153 11.75 -1.96 11.24
C ARG A 153 11.47 -0.60 11.88
N PRO A 154 12.52 0.14 12.25
CA PRO A 154 12.37 1.51 12.73
C PRO A 154 12.11 2.46 11.56
N LYS A 155 11.20 3.43 11.77
CA LYS A 155 10.96 4.54 10.84
C LYS A 155 10.39 5.74 11.61
N ASP A 156 10.90 6.93 11.37
CA ASP A 156 10.38 8.21 11.89
C ASP A 156 10.12 8.19 13.41
N GLY A 157 11.04 7.59 14.18
CA GLY A 157 10.96 7.51 15.63
C GLY A 157 10.03 6.42 16.18
N MET A 158 9.40 5.62 15.34
CA MET A 158 8.51 4.52 15.70
C MET A 158 8.97 3.19 15.10
N LEU A 159 8.29 2.10 15.46
CA LEU A 159 8.43 0.80 14.81
C LEU A 159 7.25 0.57 13.88
N LEU A 160 7.56 0.14 12.66
CA LEU A 160 6.61 -0.37 11.69
C LEU A 160 6.69 -1.89 11.66
N MET A 161 5.56 -2.53 11.38
CA MET A 161 5.51 -3.95 11.06
C MET A 161 4.88 -4.13 9.68
N HIS A 162 5.60 -4.80 8.79
CA HIS A 162 5.10 -5.22 7.49
C HIS A 162 4.81 -6.71 7.55
N THR A 163 3.58 -7.14 7.26
CA THR A 163 3.34 -8.57 7.03
C THR A 163 4.08 -9.00 5.78
N MET A 164 4.48 -10.26 5.75
CA MET A 164 5.19 -10.84 4.62
C MET A 164 4.45 -12.08 4.13
N LEU A 165 4.57 -12.35 2.85
CA LEU A 165 4.16 -13.61 2.25
C LEU A 165 5.08 -14.73 2.71
N TRP A 166 4.55 -15.95 2.77
CA TRP A 166 5.37 -17.13 2.94
C TRP A 166 6.14 -17.42 1.63
N PRO A 167 7.33 -18.06 1.69
CA PRO A 167 8.11 -18.36 0.49
C PRO A 167 7.37 -19.15 -0.59
N ASP A 168 6.44 -20.02 -0.20
CA ASP A 168 5.60 -20.83 -1.07
C ASP A 168 4.39 -20.08 -1.67
N GLU A 169 4.10 -18.87 -1.19
CA GLU A 169 3.10 -17.98 -1.78
C GLU A 169 3.65 -17.17 -2.98
N LEU A 170 4.98 -17.12 -3.14
CA LEU A 170 5.60 -16.46 -4.28
C LEU A 170 5.64 -17.39 -5.50
N ARG A 171 5.19 -16.86 -6.63
CA ARG A 171 5.24 -17.58 -7.91
C ARG A 171 6.61 -17.45 -8.56
N ASP A 172 7.05 -18.50 -9.24
CA ASP A 172 8.19 -18.38 -10.14
C ASP A 172 7.84 -17.42 -11.29
N GLY A 173 8.64 -16.36 -11.44
CA GLY A 173 8.49 -15.34 -12.46
C GLY A 173 9.27 -15.59 -13.74
N SER A 174 9.96 -16.74 -13.87
CA SER A 174 10.84 -17.03 -14.99
C SER A 174 10.14 -16.99 -16.37
N PHE A 175 8.83 -17.28 -16.39
CA PHE A 175 8.02 -17.23 -17.62
C PHE A 175 7.88 -15.81 -18.20
N ALA A 176 8.08 -14.77 -17.40
CA ALA A 176 7.95 -13.37 -17.82
C ALA A 176 9.27 -12.78 -18.34
N ALA A 177 10.38 -13.51 -18.19
CA ALA A 177 11.66 -13.07 -18.71
C ALA A 177 11.65 -13.13 -20.26
N PRO A 178 12.09 -12.08 -20.96
CA PRO A 178 12.22 -12.11 -22.41
C PRO A 178 13.26 -13.17 -22.83
N SER A 179 13.14 -13.64 -24.08
CA SER A 179 14.12 -14.57 -24.64
C SER A 179 15.55 -13.97 -24.58
N PRO A 180 16.55 -14.75 -24.20
CA PRO A 180 17.96 -14.31 -24.21
C PRO A 180 18.50 -13.96 -25.61
N ASP A 181 17.78 -14.31 -26.67
CA ASP A 181 18.14 -13.97 -28.06
C ASP A 181 17.81 -12.51 -28.41
N VAL A 182 17.01 -11.81 -27.57
CA VAL A 182 16.69 -10.39 -27.74
C VAL A 182 17.90 -9.56 -27.34
N THR A 183 18.48 -8.88 -28.30
CA THR A 183 19.64 -8.00 -28.07
C THR A 183 19.29 -6.54 -28.32
N VAL A 184 19.82 -5.66 -27.51
CA VAL A 184 19.77 -4.20 -27.69
C VAL A 184 21.17 -3.66 -27.96
N SER A 185 21.28 -2.64 -28.80
CA SER A 185 22.54 -1.99 -29.10
C SER A 185 22.95 -1.00 -27.99
N ASP A 186 24.26 -0.73 -27.88
CA ASP A 186 24.79 0.25 -26.93
C ASP A 186 24.21 1.66 -27.19
N ALA A 187 23.87 1.99 -28.41
CA ALA A 187 23.26 3.27 -28.79
C ALA A 187 21.82 3.38 -28.24
N GLU A 188 21.04 2.32 -28.30
CA GLU A 188 19.68 2.26 -27.73
C GLU A 188 19.72 2.38 -26.21
N VAL A 189 20.63 1.65 -25.55
CA VAL A 189 20.82 1.73 -24.10
C VAL A 189 21.24 3.15 -23.68
N THR A 190 22.19 3.77 -24.39
CA THR A 190 22.65 5.14 -24.08
C THR A 190 21.51 6.15 -24.24
N MET A 191 20.66 6.00 -25.26
CA MET A 191 19.53 6.87 -25.46
C MET A 191 18.48 6.69 -24.36
N ALA A 192 18.18 5.45 -23.97
CA ALA A 192 17.27 5.16 -22.88
C ALA A 192 17.79 5.74 -21.54
N GLN A 193 19.09 5.64 -21.27
CA GLN A 193 19.71 6.27 -20.10
C GLN A 193 19.56 7.79 -20.12
N THR A 194 19.79 8.43 -21.28
CA THR A 194 19.59 9.88 -21.42
C THR A 194 18.14 10.30 -21.12
N PHE A 195 17.16 9.48 -21.51
CA PHE A 195 15.75 9.72 -21.20
C PHE A 195 15.45 9.54 -19.70
N ILE A 196 15.99 8.49 -19.08
CA ILE A 196 15.87 8.26 -17.64
C ILE A 196 16.46 9.44 -16.86
N ASP A 197 17.64 9.92 -17.22
CA ASP A 197 18.30 11.06 -16.57
C ASP A 197 17.52 12.36 -16.73
N ALA A 198 16.84 12.55 -17.87
CA ALA A 198 15.99 13.71 -18.12
C ALA A 198 14.73 13.74 -17.24
N LEU A 199 14.24 12.57 -16.83
CA LEU A 199 13.06 12.40 -15.96
C LEU A 199 13.44 12.13 -14.50
N ALA A 200 14.73 11.96 -14.17
CA ALA A 200 15.17 11.70 -12.82
C ALA A 200 14.83 12.88 -11.89
N GLY A 201 14.32 12.57 -10.73
CA GLY A 201 13.95 13.56 -9.71
C GLY A 201 13.70 12.89 -8.36
N ASP A 202 13.57 13.69 -7.32
CA ASP A 202 13.21 13.20 -6.00
C ASP A 202 11.73 12.80 -5.94
N PHE A 203 11.44 11.69 -5.28
CA PHE A 203 10.07 11.24 -5.10
C PHE A 203 9.33 12.15 -4.12
N GLN A 204 8.37 12.89 -4.63
CA GLN A 204 7.50 13.76 -3.85
C GLN A 204 6.06 13.21 -3.85
N PRO A 205 5.65 12.48 -2.81
CA PRO A 205 4.33 11.81 -2.77
C PRO A 205 3.13 12.75 -2.98
N SER A 206 3.28 14.04 -2.61
CA SER A 206 2.23 15.05 -2.74
C SER A 206 1.91 15.47 -4.19
N GLU A 207 2.78 15.15 -5.12
CA GLU A 207 2.58 15.46 -6.56
C GLU A 207 1.72 14.41 -7.27
N TYR A 208 1.49 13.26 -6.63
CA TYR A 208 0.72 12.17 -7.21
C TYR A 208 -0.69 12.16 -6.61
N VAL A 209 -1.68 12.35 -7.47
CA VAL A 209 -3.11 12.29 -7.11
C VAL A 209 -3.78 11.15 -7.86
N ASP A 210 -4.84 10.62 -7.28
CA ASP A 210 -5.68 9.60 -7.91
C ASP A 210 -6.70 10.29 -8.82
N SER A 211 -6.33 10.46 -10.08
CA SER A 211 -7.16 11.11 -11.11
C SER A 211 -8.47 10.34 -11.38
N TYR A 212 -8.47 9.02 -11.25
CA TYR A 212 -9.69 8.23 -11.38
C TYR A 212 -10.71 8.58 -10.28
N ARG A 213 -10.26 8.68 -9.05
CA ARG A 213 -11.12 9.09 -7.92
C ARG A 213 -11.68 10.49 -8.14
N GLU A 214 -10.85 11.44 -8.55
CA GLU A 214 -11.29 12.82 -8.86
C GLU A 214 -12.34 12.82 -10.00
N ALA A 215 -12.12 12.04 -11.05
CA ALA A 215 -13.09 11.92 -12.14
C ALA A 215 -14.41 11.29 -11.69
N VAL A 216 -14.37 10.25 -10.83
CA VAL A 216 -15.58 9.63 -10.27
C VAL A 216 -16.34 10.59 -9.37
N GLU A 217 -15.63 11.35 -8.51
CA GLU A 217 -16.25 12.37 -7.64
C GLU A 217 -16.93 13.45 -8.50
N ALA A 218 -16.26 13.96 -9.54
CA ALA A 218 -16.83 14.93 -10.48
C ALA A 218 -18.04 14.36 -11.24
N LEU A 219 -18.01 13.10 -11.65
CA LEU A 219 -19.16 12.43 -12.27
C LEU A 219 -20.36 12.34 -11.33
N VAL A 220 -20.15 12.01 -10.08
CA VAL A 220 -21.22 11.96 -9.07
C VAL A 220 -21.83 13.34 -8.87
N GLU A 221 -21.01 14.37 -8.77
CA GLU A 221 -21.43 15.76 -8.57
C GLU A 221 -22.23 16.27 -9.78
N SER A 222 -21.73 16.06 -11.01
CA SER A 222 -22.42 16.38 -12.27
C SER A 222 -23.80 15.71 -12.36
N LYS A 223 -23.91 14.43 -11.99
CA LYS A 223 -25.19 13.71 -11.97
C LYS A 223 -26.16 14.23 -10.91
N LEU A 224 -25.67 14.73 -9.78
CA LEU A 224 -26.50 15.36 -8.75
C LEU A 224 -27.04 16.72 -9.22
N GLU A 225 -26.24 17.48 -9.96
CA GLU A 225 -26.62 18.79 -10.48
C GLU A 225 -27.39 18.73 -11.81
N GLY A 226 -27.44 17.56 -12.44
CA GLY A 226 -28.05 17.35 -13.75
C GLY A 226 -27.30 18.01 -14.91
N THR A 227 -25.99 18.23 -14.74
CA THR A 227 -25.07 18.75 -15.75
C THR A 227 -24.40 17.60 -16.49
N GLU A 228 -24.04 17.78 -17.75
CA GLU A 228 -23.22 16.82 -18.49
C GLU A 228 -21.74 17.17 -18.32
N LEU A 229 -20.92 16.14 -18.03
CA LEU A 229 -19.46 16.31 -18.06
C LEU A 229 -19.01 16.53 -19.52
N PRO A 230 -18.01 17.40 -19.75
CA PRO A 230 -17.34 17.47 -21.05
C PRO A 230 -16.82 16.08 -21.39
N SER A 231 -17.10 15.60 -22.59
CA SER A 231 -16.48 14.38 -23.12
C SER A 231 -14.98 14.65 -23.27
N GLU A 232 -14.14 13.95 -22.51
CA GLU A 232 -12.71 13.93 -22.83
C GLU A 232 -12.54 13.25 -24.17
N GLU A 233 -11.75 13.87 -25.05
CA GLU A 233 -11.35 13.27 -26.31
C GLU A 233 -10.58 11.99 -26.01
N GLU A 234 -10.96 10.88 -26.68
CA GLU A 234 -10.24 9.62 -26.58
C GLU A 234 -8.76 9.88 -26.94
N PRO A 235 -7.79 9.32 -26.15
CA PRO A 235 -6.39 9.46 -26.50
C PRO A 235 -6.16 8.89 -27.91
N GLU A 236 -5.47 9.65 -28.74
CA GLU A 236 -5.08 9.23 -30.08
C GLU A 236 -4.37 7.87 -30.04
N GLU A 237 -4.72 6.99 -30.98
CA GLU A 237 -4.18 5.64 -31.13
C GLU A 237 -2.64 5.64 -31.04
N GLU A 238 -2.11 4.66 -30.30
CA GLU A 238 -0.67 4.44 -30.17
C GLU A 238 0.00 4.36 -31.54
N ALA A 239 0.90 5.30 -31.81
CA ALA A 239 1.71 5.26 -33.01
C ALA A 239 2.60 3.99 -33.01
N GLU A 240 2.52 3.19 -34.09
CA GLU A 240 3.45 2.07 -34.29
C GLU A 240 4.89 2.57 -34.23
N VAL A 241 5.64 2.12 -33.24
CA VAL A 241 7.05 2.51 -33.06
C VAL A 241 7.90 1.77 -34.10
N VAL A 242 8.13 2.42 -35.22
CA VAL A 242 8.95 1.89 -36.35
C VAL A 242 10.45 2.04 -36.03
N ASP A 243 10.86 3.03 -35.25
CA ASP A 243 12.25 3.27 -34.85
C ASP A 243 12.33 3.67 -33.39
N LEU A 244 12.82 2.74 -32.56
CA LEU A 244 12.96 2.91 -31.10
C LEU A 244 13.85 4.12 -30.75
N VAL A 245 14.93 4.34 -31.48
CA VAL A 245 15.86 5.47 -31.24
C VAL A 245 15.21 6.80 -31.54
N ALA A 246 14.45 6.90 -32.65
CA ALA A 246 13.71 8.11 -33.01
C ALA A 246 12.63 8.43 -31.99
N ALA A 247 11.89 7.42 -31.49
CA ALA A 247 10.87 7.58 -30.48
C ALA A 247 11.47 8.04 -29.14
N LEU A 248 12.59 7.44 -28.70
CA LEU A 248 13.29 7.87 -27.50
C LEU A 248 13.82 9.31 -27.60
N ARG A 249 14.35 9.73 -28.76
CA ARG A 249 14.78 11.12 -28.97
C ARG A 249 13.63 12.11 -28.84
N ALA A 250 12.50 11.82 -29.47
CA ALA A 250 11.30 12.66 -29.36
C ALA A 250 10.82 12.75 -27.91
N SER A 251 10.86 11.64 -27.15
CA SER A 251 10.52 11.58 -25.74
C SER A 251 11.46 12.42 -24.86
N VAL A 252 12.76 12.41 -25.13
CA VAL A 252 13.76 13.27 -24.45
C VAL A 252 13.47 14.75 -24.67
N GLU A 253 13.17 15.13 -25.92
CA GLU A 253 12.85 16.54 -26.27
C GLU A 253 11.55 16.99 -25.59
N ALA A 254 10.52 16.14 -25.59
CA ALA A 254 9.27 16.42 -24.91
C ALA A 254 9.43 16.55 -23.39
N ALA A 255 10.25 15.67 -22.75
CA ALA A 255 10.54 15.74 -21.34
C ALA A 255 11.29 17.03 -20.95
N LYS A 256 12.28 17.43 -21.74
CA LYS A 256 13.03 18.70 -21.54
C LYS A 256 12.10 19.91 -21.62
N LYS A 257 11.24 19.94 -22.62
CA LYS A 257 10.28 21.03 -22.81
C LYS A 257 9.30 21.15 -21.65
N ARG A 258 8.76 20.02 -21.15
CA ARG A 258 7.88 20.00 -19.97
C ARG A 258 8.59 20.52 -18.72
N ARG A 259 9.86 20.17 -18.53
CA ARG A 259 10.66 20.66 -17.41
C ARG A 259 10.90 22.15 -17.47
N GLU A 260 11.26 22.68 -18.64
CA GLU A 260 11.43 24.12 -18.87
C GLU A 260 10.14 24.90 -18.65
N GLU A 261 8.99 24.35 -19.07
CA GLU A 261 7.67 24.95 -18.85
C GLU A 261 7.28 24.94 -17.36
N ALA A 262 7.63 23.87 -16.61
CA ALA A 262 7.39 23.77 -15.17
C ALA A 262 8.27 24.75 -14.37
N GLU A 263 9.55 24.88 -14.73
CA GLU A 263 10.48 25.84 -14.11
C GLU A 263 10.05 27.30 -14.37
N SER A 264 9.55 27.62 -15.58
CA SER A 264 9.03 28.96 -15.92
C SER A 264 7.76 29.32 -15.12
N LYS A 265 6.83 28.37 -14.94
CA LYS A 265 5.63 28.57 -14.12
C LYS A 265 5.93 28.70 -12.63
N GLY A 266 6.93 27.97 -12.13
CA GLY A 266 7.38 28.08 -10.74
C GLY A 266 8.04 29.43 -10.40
N ALA A 267 8.70 30.06 -11.38
CA ALA A 267 9.32 31.37 -11.23
C ALA A 267 8.29 32.52 -11.14
N GLU A 268 7.17 32.42 -11.85
CA GLU A 268 6.12 33.45 -11.83
C GLU A 268 5.31 33.46 -10.51
N THR A 269 5.19 32.32 -9.82
CA THR A 269 4.48 32.23 -8.54
C THR A 269 5.34 32.64 -7.34
N GLY A 270 6.67 32.70 -7.49
CA GLY A 270 7.62 33.09 -6.42
C GLY A 270 7.72 34.60 -6.17
N ASP A 271 7.41 35.46 -7.14
CA ASP A 271 7.61 36.93 -7.02
C ASP A 271 6.40 37.68 -6.41
N ALA A 272 5.25 37.03 -6.26
CA ALA A 272 4.04 37.65 -5.69
C ALA A 272 3.99 37.63 -4.14
N ALA A 273 4.90 36.93 -3.46
CA ALA A 273 4.86 36.76 -1.99
C ALA A 273 5.80 37.69 -1.20
N ALA A 274 6.60 38.55 -1.84
CA ALA A 274 7.64 39.33 -1.19
C ALA A 274 7.28 40.80 -0.88
N SER A 275 6.03 41.28 -1.08
CA SER A 275 5.64 42.68 -0.82
C SER A 275 4.53 42.82 0.21
N GLY A 276 4.83 42.55 1.49
CA GLY A 276 3.86 42.75 2.58
C GLY A 276 4.46 42.76 3.97
N SER A 277 5.41 43.64 4.24
CA SER A 277 5.83 43.88 5.64
C SER A 277 4.95 44.97 6.29
N PRO A 278 4.27 44.70 7.41
CA PRO A 278 3.58 45.74 8.17
C PRO A 278 4.56 46.49 9.07
N LYS A 279 4.63 47.81 8.87
CA LYS A 279 5.32 48.74 9.77
C LYS A 279 4.70 48.74 11.18
N THR A 280 5.41 48.27 12.17
CA THR A 280 5.07 48.38 13.59
C THR A 280 5.27 49.83 14.05
N LYS A 281 4.18 50.52 14.43
CA LYS A 281 4.22 51.81 15.14
C LYS A 281 4.43 51.55 16.62
N THR A 282 5.59 51.91 17.12
CA THR A 282 5.89 52.06 18.56
C THR A 282 5.10 53.24 19.12
N LYS A 283 4.21 52.98 20.07
CA LYS A 283 3.54 54.03 20.88
C LYS A 283 4.20 54.05 22.23
N LYS A 284 4.90 55.14 22.49
CA LYS A 284 5.48 55.54 23.78
C LYS A 284 4.34 56.11 24.65
N ALA A 285 4.15 55.58 25.83
CA ALA A 285 3.33 56.18 26.86
C ALA A 285 4.13 56.23 28.16
N GLY A 286 4.08 57.35 28.77
CA GLY A 286 4.64 57.73 30.02
C GLY A 286 3.89 57.17 31.25
#